data_9b391fffd4b59ce101d98b056a12d02b
#
_entry.id   9b391fffd4b59ce101d98b056a12d02b
#
_cell.length_a   1.000
_cell.length_b   1.000
_cell.length_c   1.000
_cell.angle_alpha   90.00
_cell.angle_beta   90.00
_cell.angle_gamma   90.00
#
_symmetry.space_group_name_H-M   'P 1'
#
loop_
_entity.id
_entity.type
_entity.pdbx_description
1 polymer ?
#
loop_
_entity_poly.entity_id
_entity_poly.type
_entity_poly.pdbx_seq_one_letter_code
_entity_poly.pdbx_strand_id
1 'polypeptide(L)'
;AELPAQGEYAALINLGIGSAQSQKTFPAKKDLIDNLLKAGLLPKGCYDAKTGRFTAPGGQIELIRKQKTFRVTAPGGEVLATGTVRKLDGKNFSVENKNDFGVFALLPVDAKSLDNARRFTLIHLTNTQATGMEFATKDCDRLENWGKAPFLAQHGIAKVALNLKGEWKAYALNCAGERIGSLPVTEENGKNILNLDNFAFPEAVFAYELER
;
A
#
# COMPACT_ATOMS: atom_id res chain seq x y z
N ALA A 1 1.52 23.44 -22.49
CA ALA A 1 1.64 23.69 -21.05
C ALA A 1 2.64 22.67 -20.52
N GLU A 2 3.80 23.14 -20.06
CA GLU A 2 4.76 22.28 -19.35
C GLU A 2 4.10 21.82 -18.07
N LEU A 3 3.84 20.50 -17.98
CA LEU A 3 3.51 19.88 -16.72
C LEU A 3 4.78 19.93 -15.85
N PRO A 4 4.73 20.47 -14.62
CA PRO A 4 5.88 20.44 -13.73
C PRO A 4 6.30 18.97 -13.49
N ALA A 5 7.57 18.74 -13.15
CA ALA A 5 8.12 17.39 -12.92
C ALA A 5 7.28 16.54 -11.92
N GLN A 6 6.54 17.18 -11.04
CA GLN A 6 5.51 16.56 -10.19
C GLN A 6 4.25 16.13 -10.96
N GLY A 7 4.04 16.61 -12.18
CA GLY A 7 2.86 16.30 -12.99
C GLY A 7 2.89 14.92 -13.64
N GLU A 8 4.03 14.25 -13.69
CA GLU A 8 4.12 12.86 -14.17
C GLU A 8 3.31 11.91 -13.30
N TYR A 9 3.30 12.13 -12.00
CA TYR A 9 2.48 11.35 -11.04
C TYR A 9 1.00 11.75 -11.10
N ALA A 10 0.72 13.03 -11.29
CA ALA A 10 -0.65 13.53 -11.42
C ALA A 10 -1.35 12.99 -12.67
N ALA A 11 -0.65 12.80 -13.79
CA ALA A 11 -1.21 12.19 -14.99
C ALA A 11 -1.63 10.73 -14.77
N LEU A 12 -0.88 9.95 -13.99
CA LEU A 12 -1.24 8.57 -13.64
C LEU A 12 -2.41 8.50 -12.67
N ILE A 13 -2.51 9.45 -11.73
CA ILE A 13 -3.56 9.52 -10.73
C ILE A 13 -4.85 10.08 -11.34
N ASN A 14 -4.77 11.12 -12.16
CA ASN A 14 -5.93 11.79 -12.77
C ASN A 14 -6.58 11.02 -13.93
N LEU A 15 -6.00 9.93 -14.40
CA LEU A 15 -6.61 9.04 -15.41
C LEU A 15 -7.95 8.40 -14.96
N GLY A 16 -8.42 8.67 -13.76
CA GLY A 16 -9.65 8.11 -13.21
C GLY A 16 -10.63 9.10 -12.58
N ILE A 17 -10.29 10.39 -12.45
CA ILE A 17 -11.15 11.38 -11.79
C ILE A 17 -11.73 12.33 -12.85
N GLY A 18 -12.82 11.93 -13.46
CA GLY A 18 -13.65 12.79 -14.30
C GLY A 18 -15.08 12.81 -13.77
N SER A 19 -15.75 13.97 -13.82
CA SER A 19 -17.20 14.03 -13.59
C SER A 19 -17.94 13.20 -14.64
N ALA A 20 -19.12 12.68 -14.33
CA ALA A 20 -19.93 11.91 -15.27
C ALA A 20 -20.21 12.65 -16.62
N GLN A 21 -20.15 13.98 -16.62
CA GLN A 21 -20.30 14.80 -17.82
C GLN A 21 -19.03 14.86 -18.67
N SER A 22 -17.85 14.81 -18.06
CA SER A 22 -16.58 14.80 -18.80
C SER A 22 -16.27 13.44 -19.42
N GLN A 23 -16.86 12.36 -18.94
CA GLN A 23 -16.67 11.02 -19.52
C GLN A 23 -17.20 10.89 -20.96
N LYS A 24 -18.15 11.73 -21.39
CA LYS A 24 -18.67 11.72 -22.76
C LYS A 24 -17.74 12.35 -23.79
N THR A 25 -16.79 13.15 -23.37
CA THR A 25 -15.88 13.90 -24.25
C THR A 25 -14.42 13.42 -24.17
N PHE A 26 -14.09 12.53 -23.22
CA PHE A 26 -12.75 11.95 -23.13
C PHE A 26 -12.62 10.70 -24.01
N PRO A 27 -11.48 10.57 -24.74
CA PRO A 27 -11.18 9.34 -25.46
C PRO A 27 -11.18 8.15 -24.48
N ALA A 28 -11.47 6.95 -25.00
CA ALA A 28 -11.35 5.74 -24.23
C ALA A 28 -9.98 5.68 -23.55
N LYS A 29 -9.89 5.13 -22.34
CA LYS A 29 -8.66 5.10 -21.55
C LYS A 29 -7.43 4.60 -22.33
N LYS A 30 -7.65 3.61 -23.21
CA LYS A 30 -6.61 3.09 -24.10
C LYS A 30 -6.09 4.17 -25.05
N ASP A 31 -6.98 4.90 -25.69
CA ASP A 31 -6.64 5.94 -26.67
C ASP A 31 -5.92 7.12 -26.01
N LEU A 32 -6.27 7.44 -24.75
CA LEU A 32 -5.56 8.45 -23.98
C LEU A 32 -4.12 8.04 -23.70
N ILE A 33 -3.91 6.80 -23.23
CA ILE A 33 -2.56 6.29 -22.97
C ILE A 33 -1.75 6.23 -24.26
N ASP A 34 -2.33 5.73 -25.35
CA ASP A 34 -1.65 5.67 -26.66
C ASP A 34 -1.28 7.07 -27.17
N ASN A 35 -2.15 8.06 -26.99
CA ASN A 35 -1.88 9.44 -27.34
C ASN A 35 -0.76 10.06 -26.49
N LEU A 36 -0.74 9.80 -25.18
CA LEU A 36 0.32 10.27 -24.29
C LEU A 36 1.67 9.62 -24.61
N LEU A 37 1.68 8.32 -24.95
CA LEU A 37 2.89 7.63 -25.41
C LEU A 37 3.40 8.18 -26.75
N LYS A 38 2.51 8.43 -27.71
CA LYS A 38 2.87 9.04 -29.02
C LYS A 38 3.39 10.46 -28.87
N ALA A 39 2.84 11.22 -27.93
CA ALA A 39 3.28 12.57 -27.62
C ALA A 39 4.60 12.62 -26.80
N GLY A 40 5.15 11.47 -26.40
CA GLY A 40 6.35 11.40 -25.56
C GLY A 40 6.15 11.88 -24.11
N LEU A 41 4.90 12.05 -23.70
CA LEU A 41 4.54 12.47 -22.33
C LEU A 41 4.57 11.31 -21.32
N LEU A 42 4.53 10.08 -21.81
CA LEU A 42 4.76 8.88 -21.01
C LEU A 42 5.95 8.10 -21.58
N PRO A 43 6.84 7.58 -20.72
CA PRO A 43 7.93 6.72 -21.15
C PRO A 43 7.43 5.44 -21.82
N LYS A 44 8.17 4.95 -22.81
CA LYS A 44 7.89 3.63 -23.39
C LYS A 44 7.99 2.56 -22.31
N GLY A 45 6.99 1.65 -22.27
CA GLY A 45 6.95 0.54 -21.31
C GLY A 45 6.37 0.89 -19.93
N CYS A 46 5.97 2.14 -19.67
CA CYS A 46 5.29 2.52 -18.44
C CYS A 46 3.90 1.87 -18.29
N TYR A 47 3.31 1.42 -19.39
CA TYR A 47 2.02 0.74 -19.40
C TYR A 47 2.06 -0.56 -20.20
N ASP A 48 1.56 -1.63 -19.59
CA ASP A 48 1.30 -2.93 -20.23
C ASP A 48 -0.21 -3.22 -20.19
N ALA A 49 -0.86 -3.15 -21.34
CA ALA A 49 -2.31 -3.38 -21.48
C ALA A 49 -2.71 -4.82 -21.15
N LYS A 50 -1.81 -5.80 -21.33
CA LYS A 50 -2.08 -7.22 -21.09
C LYS A 50 -2.29 -7.52 -19.61
N THR A 51 -1.45 -6.96 -18.76
CA THR A 51 -1.52 -7.13 -17.31
C THR A 51 -2.25 -5.99 -16.60
N GLY A 52 -2.43 -4.84 -17.28
CA GLY A 52 -2.90 -3.61 -16.67
C GLY A 52 -1.85 -2.99 -15.73
N ARG A 53 -0.55 -3.28 -15.98
CA ARG A 53 0.56 -2.74 -15.18
C ARG A 53 0.88 -1.33 -15.61
N PHE A 54 0.99 -0.46 -14.63
CA PHE A 54 1.54 0.87 -14.73
C PHE A 54 2.81 0.95 -13.89
N THR A 55 3.87 1.52 -14.45
CA THR A 55 5.12 1.81 -13.76
C THR A 55 5.42 3.30 -13.92
N ALA A 56 5.65 4.01 -12.81
CA ALA A 56 6.07 5.41 -12.86
C ALA A 56 7.43 5.55 -13.57
N PRO A 57 7.72 6.71 -14.19
CA PRO A 57 8.96 6.93 -14.94
C PRO A 57 10.23 6.61 -14.14
N GLY A 58 10.26 6.91 -12.85
CA GLY A 58 11.36 6.58 -11.94
C GLY A 58 11.44 5.10 -11.52
N GLY A 59 10.48 4.26 -11.96
CA GLY A 59 10.44 2.82 -11.61
C GLY A 59 10.07 2.52 -10.15
N GLN A 60 9.87 3.54 -9.32
CA GLN A 60 9.64 3.38 -7.88
C GLN A 60 8.20 2.99 -7.52
N ILE A 61 7.24 3.30 -8.40
CA ILE A 61 5.82 3.06 -8.17
C ILE A 61 5.30 2.10 -9.24
N GLU A 62 4.64 1.03 -8.80
CA GLU A 62 4.02 0.04 -9.68
C GLU A 62 2.58 -0.22 -9.24
N LEU A 63 1.64 -0.22 -10.21
CA LEU A 63 0.26 -0.63 -10.04
C LEU A 63 -0.05 -1.74 -11.03
N ILE A 64 -0.54 -2.89 -10.57
CA ILE A 64 -1.03 -3.97 -11.44
C ILE A 64 -2.53 -4.15 -11.21
N ARG A 65 -3.34 -3.52 -12.05
CA ARG A 65 -4.81 -3.46 -11.87
C ARG A 65 -5.49 -4.82 -11.83
N LYS A 66 -5.10 -5.75 -12.72
CA LYS A 66 -5.70 -7.09 -12.75
C LYS A 66 -5.43 -7.91 -11.49
N GLN A 67 -4.30 -7.66 -10.85
CA GLN A 67 -3.92 -8.31 -9.59
C GLN A 67 -4.35 -7.49 -8.36
N LYS A 68 -4.87 -6.27 -8.56
CA LYS A 68 -5.17 -5.32 -7.49
C LYS A 68 -3.98 -5.13 -6.53
N THR A 69 -2.77 -5.01 -7.09
CA THR A 69 -1.55 -4.80 -6.31
C THR A 69 -0.95 -3.44 -6.59
N PHE A 70 -0.41 -2.82 -5.54
CA PHE A 70 0.30 -1.55 -5.62
C PHE A 70 1.59 -1.65 -4.82
N ARG A 71 2.68 -1.11 -5.38
CA ARG A 71 4.01 -1.12 -4.76
C ARG A 71 4.65 0.25 -4.86
N VAL A 72 5.33 0.63 -3.79
CA VAL A 72 6.29 1.74 -3.80
C VAL A 72 7.61 1.20 -3.29
N THR A 73 8.70 1.43 -4.01
CA THR A 73 10.05 1.06 -3.60
C THR A 73 10.93 2.28 -3.71
N ALA A 74 11.12 2.99 -2.62
CA ALA A 74 11.93 4.20 -2.53
C ALA A 74 12.96 4.08 -1.39
N PRO A 75 14.06 4.83 -1.42
CA PRO A 75 15.02 4.84 -0.32
C PRO A 75 14.39 5.21 1.01
N GLY A 76 13.43 6.17 1.01
CA GLY A 76 12.75 6.66 2.20
C GLY A 76 11.54 5.83 2.65
N GLY A 77 11.26 4.69 2.02
CA GLY A 77 10.17 3.80 2.42
C GLY A 77 9.76 2.82 1.36
N GLU A 78 9.12 1.75 1.79
CA GLU A 78 8.56 0.73 0.90
C GLU A 78 7.13 0.43 1.28
N VAL A 79 6.23 0.36 0.27
CA VAL A 79 4.81 0.06 0.46
C VAL A 79 4.43 -1.13 -0.42
N LEU A 80 3.71 -2.07 0.16
CA LEU A 80 3.10 -3.21 -0.52
C LEU A 80 1.60 -3.21 -0.19
N ALA A 81 0.75 -3.06 -1.20
CA ALA A 81 -0.69 -3.17 -1.03
C ALA A 81 -1.27 -4.25 -1.94
N THR A 82 -2.19 -5.03 -1.40
CA THR A 82 -2.84 -6.13 -2.10
C THR A 82 -4.34 -6.13 -1.88
N GLY A 83 -5.09 -6.41 -2.95
CA GLY A 83 -6.53 -6.59 -2.91
C GLY A 83 -6.98 -8.00 -3.30
N THR A 84 -6.08 -8.87 -3.78
CA THR A 84 -6.42 -10.25 -4.17
C THR A 84 -5.24 -11.20 -4.08
N VAL A 85 -4.03 -10.69 -4.24
CA VAL A 85 -2.81 -11.50 -4.18
C VAL A 85 -2.40 -11.67 -2.73
N ARG A 86 -2.26 -12.90 -2.26
CA ARG A 86 -1.93 -13.17 -0.87
C ARG A 86 -0.45 -12.97 -0.56
N LYS A 87 0.45 -13.15 -1.54
CA LYS A 87 1.89 -12.99 -1.34
C LYS A 87 2.43 -11.89 -2.22
N LEU A 88 3.11 -10.92 -1.61
CA LEU A 88 3.82 -9.83 -2.29
C LEU A 88 5.26 -9.79 -1.81
N ASP A 89 6.19 -9.80 -2.77
CA ASP A 89 7.61 -9.65 -2.48
C ASP A 89 8.05 -8.23 -2.79
N GLY A 90 8.66 -7.58 -1.81
CA GLY A 90 9.31 -6.28 -1.93
C GLY A 90 10.84 -6.41 -1.84
N LYS A 91 11.54 -5.28 -1.90
CA LYS A 91 13.01 -5.22 -1.77
C LYS A 91 13.43 -5.48 -0.32
N ASN A 92 12.85 -4.75 0.63
CA ASN A 92 13.25 -4.76 2.04
C ASN A 92 12.39 -5.69 2.91
N PHE A 93 11.19 -6.01 2.45
CA PHE A 93 10.32 -6.98 3.12
C PHE A 93 9.39 -7.67 2.13
N SER A 94 8.83 -8.79 2.53
CA SER A 94 7.76 -9.50 1.83
C SER A 94 6.60 -9.77 2.78
N VAL A 95 5.40 -9.92 2.22
CA VAL A 95 4.18 -10.11 2.98
C VAL A 95 3.42 -11.32 2.44
N GLU A 96 2.93 -12.14 3.36
CA GLU A 96 1.88 -13.12 3.11
C GLU A 96 0.62 -12.68 3.88
N ASN A 97 -0.31 -12.03 3.17
CA ASN A 97 -1.57 -11.54 3.74
C ASN A 97 -2.62 -12.66 3.74
N LYS A 98 -3.25 -12.92 4.87
CA LYS A 98 -4.33 -13.90 4.98
C LYS A 98 -5.70 -13.33 4.61
N ASN A 99 -5.82 -12.01 4.53
CA ASN A 99 -7.02 -11.29 4.15
C ASN A 99 -7.02 -10.97 2.65
N ASP A 100 -8.19 -10.60 2.12
CA ASP A 100 -8.32 -10.21 0.72
C ASP A 100 -7.71 -8.82 0.44
N PHE A 101 -7.68 -7.94 1.44
CA PHE A 101 -7.10 -6.61 1.36
C PHE A 101 -6.09 -6.38 2.49
N GLY A 102 -5.03 -5.65 2.19
CA GLY A 102 -4.06 -5.18 3.18
C GLY A 102 -3.07 -4.20 2.56
N VAL A 103 -2.67 -3.21 3.35
CA VAL A 103 -1.60 -2.26 3.01
C VAL A 103 -0.52 -2.38 4.07
N PHE A 104 0.70 -2.59 3.62
CA PHE A 104 1.89 -2.72 4.45
C PHE A 104 2.90 -1.67 4.03
N ALA A 105 3.43 -0.92 4.99
CA ALA A 105 4.46 0.07 4.72
C ALA A 105 5.60 -0.06 5.73
N LEU A 106 6.84 -0.05 5.24
CA LEU A 106 8.04 0.00 6.06
C LEU A 106 8.70 1.36 5.89
N LEU A 107 8.74 2.14 6.97
CA LEU A 107 9.19 3.51 6.98
C LEU A 107 10.33 3.69 8.00
N PRO A 108 11.46 4.33 7.64
CA PRO A 108 12.53 4.62 8.58
C PRO A 108 12.09 5.76 9.52
N VAL A 109 12.45 5.65 10.80
CA VAL A 109 12.12 6.66 11.84
C VAL A 109 13.32 7.54 12.16
N ASP A 110 14.51 6.97 12.23
CA ASP A 110 15.73 7.61 12.71
C ASP A 110 16.72 7.97 11.59
N ALA A 111 16.36 7.75 10.33
CA ALA A 111 17.17 8.07 9.17
C ALA A 111 16.32 8.47 7.96
N LYS A 112 16.96 9.03 6.92
CA LYS A 112 16.29 9.40 5.65
C LYS A 112 16.08 8.22 4.70
N SER A 113 16.72 7.09 4.96
CA SER A 113 16.62 5.90 4.12
C SER A 113 16.57 4.61 4.93
N LEU A 114 15.90 3.59 4.36
CA LEU A 114 15.79 2.26 4.95
C LEU A 114 17.16 1.62 5.20
N ASP A 115 18.14 1.82 4.31
CA ASP A 115 19.46 1.21 4.42
C ASP A 115 20.26 1.72 5.64
N ASN A 116 20.01 2.95 6.07
CA ASN A 116 20.74 3.60 7.16
C ASN A 116 19.99 3.63 8.49
N ALA A 117 18.73 3.22 8.51
CA ALA A 117 17.89 3.26 9.69
C ALA A 117 18.16 2.07 10.63
N ARG A 118 17.97 2.31 11.92
CA ARG A 118 17.94 1.30 12.98
C ARG A 118 16.58 1.14 13.60
N ARG A 119 15.69 2.13 13.36
CA ARG A 119 14.30 2.11 13.81
C ARG A 119 13.38 2.31 12.64
N PHE A 120 12.34 1.51 12.58
CA PHE A 120 11.32 1.55 11.53
C PHE A 120 9.94 1.52 12.13
N THR A 121 8.99 2.11 11.40
CA THR A 121 7.57 1.83 11.59
C THR A 121 7.12 0.88 10.49
N LEU A 122 6.59 -0.28 10.88
CA LEU A 122 5.88 -1.19 10.00
C LEU A 122 4.38 -0.95 10.17
N ILE A 123 3.71 -0.52 9.12
CA ILE A 123 2.27 -0.28 9.09
C ILE A 123 1.57 -1.51 8.52
N HIS A 124 0.44 -1.90 9.11
CA HIS A 124 -0.47 -2.93 8.63
C HIS A 124 -1.90 -2.40 8.67
N LEU A 125 -2.39 -1.91 7.54
CA LEU A 125 -3.76 -1.41 7.41
C LEU A 125 -4.67 -2.47 6.81
N THR A 126 -5.83 -2.58 7.40
CA THR A 126 -6.95 -3.38 6.93
C THR A 126 -8.12 -2.46 6.56
N ASN A 127 -9.27 -3.03 6.21
CA ASN A 127 -10.45 -2.23 5.95
C ASN A 127 -11.05 -1.67 7.26
N THR A 128 -11.58 -0.45 7.18
CA THR A 128 -12.29 0.20 8.30
C THR A 128 -13.62 0.75 7.82
N GLN A 129 -14.65 0.68 8.66
CA GLN A 129 -15.98 1.18 8.36
C GLN A 129 -16.62 1.78 9.62
N ALA A 130 -17.50 2.76 9.44
CA ALA A 130 -18.36 3.21 10.53
C ALA A 130 -19.47 2.17 10.79
N THR A 131 -19.94 2.07 12.02
CA THR A 131 -21.08 1.22 12.36
C THR A 131 -22.31 1.65 11.56
N GLY A 132 -22.93 0.72 10.81
CA GLY A 132 -24.08 0.99 9.97
C GLY A 132 -23.75 1.75 8.67
N MET A 133 -22.48 1.79 8.25
CA MET A 133 -22.12 2.26 6.92
C MET A 133 -22.65 1.31 5.85
N GLU A 134 -23.30 1.86 4.82
CA GLU A 134 -23.92 1.08 3.75
C GLU A 134 -23.49 1.58 2.38
N PHE A 135 -23.23 0.64 1.48
CA PHE A 135 -22.90 0.91 0.09
C PHE A 135 -23.95 0.30 -0.84
N ALA A 136 -24.24 0.98 -1.96
CA ALA A 136 -25.18 0.51 -2.97
C ALA A 136 -24.75 -0.81 -3.61
N THR A 137 -23.45 -1.04 -3.72
CA THR A 137 -22.90 -2.23 -4.36
C THR A 137 -21.77 -2.83 -3.50
N LYS A 138 -21.44 -4.10 -3.76
CA LYS A 138 -20.32 -4.79 -3.11
C LYS A 138 -18.96 -4.20 -3.46
N ASP A 139 -18.86 -3.45 -4.56
CA ASP A 139 -17.62 -2.78 -4.98
C ASP A 139 -17.38 -1.47 -4.24
N CYS A 140 -18.28 -1.09 -3.33
CA CYS A 140 -18.21 0.13 -2.50
C CYS A 140 -18.05 1.42 -3.34
N ASP A 141 -18.64 1.46 -4.54
CA ASP A 141 -18.52 2.56 -5.51
C ASP A 141 -19.45 3.74 -5.20
N ARG A 142 -20.53 3.49 -4.44
CA ARG A 142 -21.48 4.52 -4.02
C ARG A 142 -21.88 4.31 -2.58
N LEU A 143 -21.58 5.29 -1.74
CA LEU A 143 -21.96 5.32 -0.33
C LEU A 143 -23.42 5.79 -0.20
N GLU A 144 -24.26 5.03 0.49
CA GLU A 144 -25.68 5.36 0.76
C GLU A 144 -25.89 5.82 2.20
N ASN A 145 -25.15 5.24 3.16
CA ASN A 145 -25.22 5.63 4.56
C ASN A 145 -23.80 5.74 5.14
N TRP A 146 -23.48 6.89 5.72
CA TRP A 146 -22.17 7.15 6.36
C TRP A 146 -21.95 6.33 7.63
N GLY A 147 -23.03 5.81 8.23
CA GLY A 147 -22.94 5.18 9.55
C GLY A 147 -22.63 6.17 10.66
N LYS A 148 -22.20 5.64 11.80
CA LYS A 148 -21.86 6.40 13.01
C LYS A 148 -20.75 5.70 13.80
N ALA A 149 -20.17 6.41 14.78
CA ALA A 149 -19.25 5.79 15.73
C ALA A 149 -19.94 4.66 16.55
N PRO A 150 -19.20 3.65 17.00
CA PRO A 150 -17.75 3.47 16.83
C PRO A 150 -17.36 3.05 15.41
N PHE A 151 -16.11 3.37 15.03
CA PHE A 151 -15.52 2.83 13.83
C PHE A 151 -15.06 1.39 14.06
N LEU A 152 -15.32 0.54 13.07
CA LEU A 152 -14.98 -0.88 13.07
C LEU A 152 -13.72 -1.08 12.23
N ALA A 153 -12.80 -1.90 12.71
CA ALA A 153 -11.63 -2.33 11.96
C ALA A 153 -11.80 -3.81 11.57
N GLN A 154 -11.38 -4.15 10.37
CA GLN A 154 -11.34 -5.55 9.95
C GLN A 154 -10.18 -6.27 10.62
N HIS A 155 -10.45 -7.47 11.19
CA HIS A 155 -9.40 -8.34 11.71
C HIS A 155 -8.43 -8.71 10.56
N GLY A 156 -7.16 -8.44 10.76
CA GLY A 156 -6.09 -8.67 9.79
C GLY A 156 -4.99 -9.55 10.34
N ILE A 157 -4.63 -10.58 9.58
CA ILE A 157 -3.52 -11.48 9.90
C ILE A 157 -2.56 -11.51 8.71
N ALA A 158 -1.28 -11.31 8.98
CA ALA A 158 -0.24 -11.36 7.97
C ALA A 158 1.08 -11.90 8.52
N LYS A 159 1.84 -12.58 7.67
CA LYS A 159 3.23 -12.92 7.93
C LYS A 159 4.12 -11.95 7.15
N VAL A 160 4.98 -11.24 7.84
CA VAL A 160 5.96 -10.32 7.25
C VAL A 160 7.35 -10.93 7.40
N ALA A 161 8.08 -11.03 6.30
CA ALA A 161 9.48 -11.44 6.31
C ALA A 161 10.35 -10.23 5.95
N LEU A 162 11.21 -9.81 6.87
CA LEU A 162 12.16 -8.72 6.65
C LEU A 162 13.39 -9.25 5.90
N ASN A 163 13.75 -8.57 4.81
CA ASN A 163 14.98 -8.81 4.07
C ASN A 163 16.17 -8.02 4.66
N LEU A 164 15.94 -7.34 5.78
CA LEU A 164 16.94 -6.55 6.50
C LEU A 164 17.70 -7.44 7.47
N LYS A 165 19.05 -7.36 7.46
CA LYS A 165 19.92 -8.14 8.36
C LYS A 165 19.93 -7.55 9.77
N GLY A 166 20.24 -8.37 10.75
CA GLY A 166 20.40 -8.01 12.15
C GLY A 166 19.35 -8.64 13.05
N GLU A 167 19.52 -8.48 14.34
CA GLU A 167 18.57 -8.90 15.36
C GLU A 167 17.56 -7.77 15.57
N TRP A 168 16.28 -8.09 15.50
CA TRP A 168 15.21 -7.10 15.58
C TRP A 168 14.32 -7.36 16.78
N LYS A 169 13.93 -6.28 17.44
CA LYS A 169 12.83 -6.24 18.41
C LYS A 169 11.62 -5.58 17.76
N ALA A 170 10.44 -6.08 18.07
CA ALA A 170 9.19 -5.56 17.52
C ALA A 170 8.20 -5.25 18.63
N TYR A 171 7.52 -4.11 18.51
CA TYR A 171 6.54 -3.61 19.48
C TYR A 171 5.28 -3.17 18.76
N ALA A 172 4.12 -3.55 19.29
CA ALA A 172 2.84 -3.03 18.85
C ALA A 172 2.65 -1.61 19.37
N LEU A 173 2.13 -0.72 18.50
CA LEU A 173 1.84 0.67 18.84
C LEU A 173 0.33 0.89 18.87
N ASN A 174 -0.14 1.68 19.84
CA ASN A 174 -1.47 2.25 19.82
C ASN A 174 -1.57 3.44 18.85
N CYS A 175 -2.76 4.03 18.68
CA CYS A 175 -2.96 5.19 17.82
C CYS A 175 -2.24 6.47 18.30
N ALA A 176 -1.78 6.52 19.55
CA ALA A 176 -0.94 7.60 20.07
C ALA A 176 0.56 7.38 19.81
N GLY A 177 0.95 6.21 19.26
CA GLY A 177 2.34 5.83 19.01
C GLY A 177 3.05 5.25 20.24
N GLU A 178 2.32 4.89 21.29
CA GLU A 178 2.87 4.28 22.49
C GLU A 178 2.98 2.76 22.34
N ARG A 179 4.05 2.16 22.86
CA ARG A 179 4.25 0.71 22.87
C ARG A 179 3.29 0.05 23.85
N ILE A 180 2.41 -0.81 23.35
CA ILE A 180 1.41 -1.54 24.16
C ILE A 180 1.73 -3.02 24.32
N GLY A 181 2.75 -3.53 23.67
CA GLY A 181 3.22 -4.90 23.81
C GLY A 181 4.35 -5.22 22.87
N SER A 182 5.04 -6.33 23.11
CA SER A 182 6.10 -6.84 22.22
C SER A 182 5.57 -7.96 21.33
N LEU A 183 6.11 -8.07 20.11
CA LEU A 183 5.90 -9.18 19.21
C LEU A 183 7.17 -10.03 19.13
N PRO A 184 7.03 -11.37 19.12
CA PRO A 184 8.16 -12.23 18.83
C PRO A 184 8.63 -12.05 17.39
N VAL A 185 9.95 -11.91 17.23
CA VAL A 185 10.64 -11.97 15.94
C VAL A 185 11.34 -13.31 15.88
N THR A 186 11.02 -14.11 14.88
CA THR A 186 11.63 -15.44 14.68
C THR A 186 12.48 -15.42 13.41
N GLU A 187 13.46 -16.31 13.34
CA GLU A 187 14.27 -16.46 12.12
C GLU A 187 13.81 -17.69 11.34
N GLU A 188 13.49 -17.49 10.05
CA GLU A 188 13.20 -18.57 9.12
C GLU A 188 13.96 -18.33 7.80
N ASN A 189 14.76 -19.31 7.39
CA ASN A 189 15.56 -19.25 6.16
C ASN A 189 16.44 -17.99 6.04
N GLY A 190 17.03 -17.54 7.15
CA GLY A 190 17.89 -16.35 7.20
C GLY A 190 17.13 -15.02 7.12
N LYS A 191 15.81 -15.01 7.32
CA LYS A 191 14.96 -13.82 7.37
C LYS A 191 14.30 -13.68 8.73
N ASN A 192 14.16 -12.45 9.17
CA ASN A 192 13.40 -12.13 10.39
C ASN A 192 11.90 -12.12 10.04
N ILE A 193 11.12 -12.90 10.78
CA ILE A 193 9.70 -13.12 10.56
C ILE A 193 8.89 -12.50 11.68
N LEU A 194 7.86 -11.75 11.31
CA LEU A 194 6.84 -11.24 12.21
C LEU A 194 5.49 -11.81 11.79
N ASN A 195 4.75 -12.36 12.76
CA ASN A 195 3.36 -12.74 12.57
C ASN A 195 2.49 -11.61 13.14
N LEU A 196 1.85 -10.88 12.25
CA LEU A 196 0.99 -9.75 12.60
C LEU A 196 -0.44 -10.25 12.78
N ASP A 197 -1.04 -9.85 13.89
CA ASP A 197 -2.46 -9.96 14.17
C ASP A 197 -2.88 -8.63 14.81
N ASN A 198 -3.68 -7.84 14.10
CA ASN A 198 -4.06 -6.51 14.56
C ASN A 198 -5.03 -6.49 15.74
N PHE A 199 -5.53 -7.66 16.16
CA PHE A 199 -6.39 -7.84 17.35
C PHE A 199 -5.75 -8.69 18.46
N ALA A 200 -4.44 -8.97 18.35
CA ALA A 200 -3.72 -9.72 19.40
C ALA A 200 -3.48 -8.92 20.68
N PHE A 201 -3.78 -7.62 20.69
CA PHE A 201 -3.59 -6.69 21.80
C PHE A 201 -4.93 -6.14 22.29
N PRO A 202 -4.99 -5.48 23.45
CA PRO A 202 -6.25 -4.93 23.98
C PRO A 202 -6.92 -3.90 23.06
N GLU A 203 -6.13 -3.25 22.20
CA GLU A 203 -6.59 -2.31 21.19
C GLU A 203 -6.24 -2.81 19.79
N ALA A 204 -6.97 -2.37 18.76
CA ALA A 204 -6.62 -2.67 17.39
C ALA A 204 -5.30 -2.00 17.00
N VAL A 205 -4.35 -2.79 16.49
CA VAL A 205 -2.99 -2.35 16.14
C VAL A 205 -2.85 -2.21 14.63
N PHE A 206 -2.42 -1.04 14.18
CA PHE A 206 -2.16 -0.75 12.77
C PHE A 206 -0.70 -0.37 12.48
N ALA A 207 0.10 -0.22 13.54
CA ALA A 207 1.50 0.12 13.43
C ALA A 207 2.35 -0.68 14.44
N TYR A 208 3.54 -1.02 14.01
CA TYR A 208 4.53 -1.72 14.82
C TYR A 208 5.86 -0.99 14.71
N GLU A 209 6.54 -0.80 15.82
CA GLU A 209 7.90 -0.30 15.83
C GLU A 209 8.87 -1.48 15.77
N LEU A 210 9.87 -1.36 14.89
CA LEU A 210 10.99 -2.28 14.79
C LEU A 210 12.25 -1.54 15.19
N GLU A 211 13.08 -2.12 16.05
CA GLU A 211 14.38 -1.57 16.44
C GLU A 211 15.49 -2.65 16.41
N ARG A 212 16.71 -2.21 16.06
CA ARG A 212 17.89 -3.05 15.95
C ARG A 212 19.00 -2.57 16.88
#